data_14120f2588fba6244983258e2635ff50
#
_entry.id   14120f2588fba6244983258e2635ff50
#
_cell.length_a   1.000
_cell.length_b   1.000
_cell.length_c   1.000
_cell.angle_alpha   90.00
_cell.angle_beta   90.00
_cell.angle_gamma   90.00
#
_symmetry.space_group_name_H-M   'P 1'
#
loop_
_entity.id
_entity.type
_entity.pdbx_description
1 polymer ?
#
loop_
_entity_poly.entity_id
_entity_poly.type
_entity_poly.pdbx_seq_one_letter_code
_entity_poly.pdbx_strand_id
1 'polypeptide(L)'
;MMLPQSRPVVSRVHYAWIIVAVTFVAVIVTAGVRATPGVLIVPYEQEFHWSRATISLALGINLLLYGAIGPFAAAIMDRFGVRRTMILSFAASAAGVALTPAMTQPWQLIMLWGCLVGLATGFIGAYLAAFIAARWFRTHEGFVVGILTSGYAAGQLVFLPTMAALVTHGGWRLMSLVLAGAVVALLPLLALFMRDRPEDLGLAAYGSERGARPPAAPQGNPVAVAFRALGTGIRLRDFWLIAGGYFVCGATTNGLIGTHLIPACVDHGLSEVAGAGVLAATGVFALLGGTISGWLSDRCDNRLLLCAYYGFRGLSLIYLPFAFDMPVYGLWAFSMVYGLDWIASGPPTVRLLTQVVGAERIGIMVAWITVIHQIGSASAAYLAGVLRIAFGTYLEAFMMSGMLLVAAAIMVLFIGAGRRTREPEAVATAVL
;
A
#
# COMPACT_ATOMS: atom_id res chain seq x y z
N MET A 1 -51.45 1.20 34.80
CA MET A 1 -50.05 1.50 35.10
C MET A 1 -49.25 0.26 34.68
N MET A 2 -48.86 0.16 33.41
CA MET A 2 -48.07 -0.96 32.86
C MET A 2 -46.60 -0.55 32.91
N LEU A 3 -45.82 -1.31 33.66
CA LEU A 3 -44.36 -1.18 33.72
C LEU A 3 -43.75 -1.61 32.38
N PRO A 4 -42.78 -0.87 31.81
CA PRO A 4 -42.08 -1.30 30.60
C PRO A 4 -41.20 -2.50 30.96
N GLN A 5 -41.44 -3.64 30.29
CA GLN A 5 -40.57 -4.80 30.37
C GLN A 5 -39.21 -4.42 29.75
N SER A 6 -38.22 -4.26 30.61
CA SER A 6 -36.82 -4.20 30.21
C SER A 6 -36.42 -5.56 29.65
N ARG A 7 -36.35 -5.66 28.30
CA ARG A 7 -35.69 -6.79 27.64
C ARG A 7 -34.19 -6.75 27.96
N PRO A 8 -33.60 -7.87 28.37
CA PRO A 8 -32.16 -7.92 28.61
C PRO A 8 -31.47 -7.62 27.26
N VAL A 9 -30.68 -6.54 27.24
CA VAL A 9 -29.76 -6.23 26.14
C VAL A 9 -28.63 -7.24 26.21
N VAL A 10 -28.81 -8.41 25.64
CA VAL A 10 -27.67 -9.25 25.24
C VAL A 10 -27.01 -8.48 24.09
N SER A 11 -25.91 -7.80 24.37
CA SER A 11 -25.11 -7.10 23.39
C SER A 11 -24.49 -8.13 22.43
N ARG A 12 -25.26 -8.58 21.43
CA ARG A 12 -24.71 -9.35 20.33
C ARG A 12 -23.80 -8.40 19.56
N VAL A 13 -22.52 -8.75 19.45
CA VAL A 13 -21.57 -8.05 18.61
C VAL A 13 -22.17 -7.89 17.21
N HIS A 14 -22.30 -6.65 16.72
CA HIS A 14 -22.88 -6.40 15.41
C HIS A 14 -22.03 -7.07 14.33
N TYR A 15 -22.67 -7.70 13.35
CA TYR A 15 -21.95 -8.50 12.33
C TYR A 15 -20.89 -7.69 11.55
N ALA A 16 -21.03 -6.38 11.45
CA ALA A 16 -20.03 -5.48 10.88
C ALA A 16 -18.63 -5.69 11.48
N TRP A 17 -18.53 -5.96 12.79
CA TRP A 17 -17.23 -6.22 13.43
C TRP A 17 -16.64 -7.57 13.07
N ILE A 18 -17.47 -8.56 12.74
CA ILE A 18 -17.01 -9.85 12.18
C ILE A 18 -16.41 -9.61 10.79
N ILE A 19 -17.06 -8.78 9.96
CA ILE A 19 -16.52 -8.39 8.65
C ILE A 19 -15.18 -7.68 8.80
N VAL A 20 -15.04 -6.76 9.77
CA VAL A 20 -13.76 -6.09 10.06
C VAL A 20 -12.69 -7.09 10.47
N ALA A 21 -12.99 -8.02 11.39
CA ALA A 21 -12.03 -9.02 11.85
C ALA A 21 -11.56 -9.93 10.70
N VAL A 22 -12.47 -10.43 9.87
CA VAL A 22 -12.15 -11.26 8.71
C VAL A 22 -11.33 -10.49 7.68
N THR A 23 -11.70 -9.23 7.39
CA THR A 23 -10.95 -8.36 6.47
C THR A 23 -9.57 -8.04 7.03
N PHE A 24 -9.43 -7.81 8.33
CA PHE A 24 -8.14 -7.54 8.99
C PHE A 24 -7.17 -8.72 8.84
N VAL A 25 -7.63 -9.95 9.09
CA VAL A 25 -6.82 -11.17 8.86
C VAL A 25 -6.44 -11.29 7.38
N ALA A 26 -7.37 -11.00 6.46
CA ALA A 26 -7.10 -11.01 5.03
C ALA A 26 -6.02 -9.98 4.64
N VAL A 27 -6.05 -8.78 5.20
CA VAL A 27 -5.03 -7.73 4.98
C VAL A 27 -3.67 -8.16 5.52
N ILE A 28 -3.61 -8.75 6.72
CA ILE A 28 -2.38 -9.29 7.31
C ILE A 28 -1.72 -10.32 6.39
N VAL A 29 -2.48 -11.31 5.90
CA VAL A 29 -1.94 -12.35 5.00
C VAL A 29 -1.54 -11.77 3.66
N THR A 30 -2.31 -10.82 3.10
CA THR A 30 -1.93 -10.12 1.87
C THR A 30 -0.62 -9.35 2.02
N ALA A 31 -0.42 -8.70 3.17
CA ALA A 31 0.84 -8.02 3.48
C ALA A 31 2.02 -9.01 3.51
N GLY A 32 1.82 -10.21 4.06
CA GLY A 32 2.80 -11.30 4.01
C GLY A 32 3.15 -11.71 2.59
N VAL A 33 2.14 -11.96 1.73
CA VAL A 33 2.36 -12.30 0.31
C VAL A 33 3.14 -11.19 -0.39
N ARG A 34 2.83 -9.93 -0.14
CA ARG A 34 3.50 -8.79 -0.78
C ARG A 34 4.91 -8.52 -0.29
N ALA A 35 5.21 -8.87 0.95
CA ALA A 35 6.54 -8.69 1.53
C ALA A 35 7.52 -9.82 1.13
N THR A 36 7.01 -11.00 0.84
CA THR A 36 7.79 -12.19 0.50
C THR A 36 8.76 -12.03 -0.67
N PRO A 37 8.45 -11.34 -1.79
CA PRO A 37 9.35 -11.23 -2.92
C PRO A 37 10.76 -10.72 -2.60
N GLY A 38 10.88 -9.77 -1.65
CA GLY A 38 12.18 -9.25 -1.23
C GLY A 38 13.10 -10.31 -0.59
N VAL A 39 12.50 -11.32 0.06
CA VAL A 39 13.22 -12.45 0.67
C VAL A 39 13.62 -13.50 -0.38
N LEU A 40 12.95 -13.55 -1.52
CA LEU A 40 13.15 -14.59 -2.55
C LEU A 40 14.22 -14.24 -3.59
N ILE A 41 14.67 -12.97 -3.68
CA ILE A 41 15.64 -12.54 -4.71
C ILE A 41 16.94 -13.34 -4.61
N VAL A 42 17.54 -13.40 -3.43
CA VAL A 42 18.83 -14.08 -3.22
C VAL A 42 18.71 -15.59 -3.42
N PRO A 43 17.73 -16.32 -2.86
CA PRO A 43 17.53 -17.74 -3.11
C PRO A 43 17.34 -18.08 -4.59
N TYR A 44 16.60 -17.28 -5.35
CA TYR A 44 16.41 -17.53 -6.79
C TYR A 44 17.69 -17.25 -7.59
N GLU A 45 18.46 -16.23 -7.25
CA GLU A 45 19.77 -15.97 -7.86
C GLU A 45 20.73 -17.13 -7.63
N GLN A 46 20.78 -17.66 -6.41
CA GLN A 46 21.67 -18.76 -6.03
C GLN A 46 21.31 -20.08 -6.70
N GLU A 47 20.01 -20.43 -6.75
CA GLU A 47 19.58 -21.74 -7.24
C GLU A 47 19.44 -21.79 -8.77
N PHE A 48 18.84 -20.76 -9.36
CA PHE A 48 18.54 -20.75 -10.80
C PHE A 48 19.57 -19.99 -11.63
N HIS A 49 20.51 -19.28 -10.99
CA HIS A 49 21.46 -18.36 -11.63
C HIS A 49 20.77 -17.30 -12.50
N TRP A 50 19.52 -16.93 -12.15
CA TRP A 50 18.80 -15.84 -12.81
C TRP A 50 19.37 -14.50 -12.38
N SER A 51 19.47 -13.56 -13.33
CA SER A 51 19.92 -12.22 -13.01
C SER A 51 18.94 -11.50 -12.08
N ARG A 52 19.46 -10.65 -11.17
CA ARG A 52 18.62 -9.79 -10.32
C ARG A 52 17.67 -8.93 -11.13
N ALA A 53 18.06 -8.46 -12.31
CA ALA A 53 17.19 -7.70 -13.20
C ALA A 53 15.98 -8.53 -13.66
N THR A 54 16.18 -9.79 -14.00
CA THR A 54 15.09 -10.70 -14.42
C THR A 54 14.10 -10.95 -13.27
N ILE A 55 14.62 -11.22 -12.06
CA ILE A 55 13.78 -11.42 -10.87
C ILE A 55 13.04 -10.12 -10.55
N SER A 56 13.75 -8.99 -10.54
CA SER A 56 13.18 -7.66 -10.25
C SER A 56 12.15 -7.21 -11.28
N LEU A 57 12.27 -7.66 -12.54
CA LEU A 57 11.24 -7.42 -13.56
C LEU A 57 9.90 -8.06 -13.16
N ALA A 58 9.92 -9.33 -12.71
CA ALA A 58 8.70 -9.98 -12.23
C ALA A 58 8.06 -9.23 -11.05
N LEU A 59 8.88 -8.73 -10.13
CA LEU A 59 8.42 -7.94 -8.98
C LEU A 59 7.89 -6.57 -9.42
N GLY A 60 8.54 -5.93 -10.39
CA GLY A 60 8.06 -4.69 -11.00
C GLY A 60 6.69 -4.86 -11.65
N ILE A 61 6.50 -5.93 -12.42
CA ILE A 61 5.19 -6.27 -13.02
C ILE A 61 4.13 -6.49 -11.92
N ASN A 62 4.48 -7.18 -10.83
CA ASN A 62 3.59 -7.37 -9.69
C ASN A 62 3.12 -6.03 -9.11
N LEU A 63 4.06 -5.12 -8.83
CA LEU A 63 3.75 -3.80 -8.28
C LEU A 63 2.88 -2.96 -9.23
N LEU A 64 3.19 -3.02 -10.52
CA LEU A 64 2.42 -2.32 -11.56
C LEU A 64 0.97 -2.81 -11.63
N LEU A 65 0.77 -4.12 -11.71
CA LEU A 65 -0.56 -4.72 -11.83
C LEU A 65 -1.37 -4.58 -10.55
N TYR A 66 -0.73 -4.68 -9.39
CA TYR A 66 -1.34 -4.35 -8.10
C TYR A 66 -1.93 -2.93 -8.09
N GLY A 67 -1.19 -1.94 -8.58
CA GLY A 67 -1.66 -0.56 -8.65
C GLY A 67 -2.74 -0.34 -9.69
N ALA A 68 -2.56 -0.93 -10.89
CA ALA A 68 -3.43 -0.73 -12.03
C ALA A 68 -4.88 -1.15 -11.75
N ILE A 69 -5.10 -2.13 -10.88
CA ILE A 69 -6.44 -2.59 -10.50
C ILE A 69 -7.21 -1.58 -9.63
N GLY A 70 -6.49 -0.72 -8.89
CA GLY A 70 -7.05 0.18 -7.87
C GLY A 70 -8.28 0.99 -8.32
N PRO A 71 -8.22 1.76 -9.43
CA PRO A 71 -9.35 2.56 -9.91
C PRO A 71 -10.60 1.74 -10.29
N PHE A 72 -10.43 0.44 -10.55
CA PHE A 72 -11.49 -0.45 -11.03
C PHE A 72 -11.99 -1.43 -9.94
N ALA A 73 -11.21 -1.63 -8.89
CA ALA A 73 -11.50 -2.64 -7.88
C ALA A 73 -12.84 -2.43 -7.19
N ALA A 74 -13.16 -1.18 -6.80
CA ALA A 74 -14.45 -0.87 -6.19
C ALA A 74 -15.61 -1.21 -7.12
N ALA A 75 -15.51 -0.88 -8.40
CA ALA A 75 -16.53 -1.18 -9.41
C ALA A 75 -16.73 -2.70 -9.62
N ILE A 76 -15.64 -3.45 -9.61
CA ILE A 76 -15.66 -4.91 -9.73
C ILE A 76 -16.31 -5.52 -8.49
N MET A 77 -15.96 -5.04 -7.29
CA MET A 77 -16.57 -5.48 -6.04
C MET A 77 -18.05 -5.11 -5.94
N ASP A 78 -18.47 -3.96 -6.46
CA ASP A 78 -19.88 -3.57 -6.53
C ASP A 78 -20.68 -4.48 -7.44
N ARG A 79 -20.10 -4.86 -8.58
CA ARG A 79 -20.78 -5.69 -9.60
C ARG A 79 -20.82 -7.17 -9.24
N PHE A 80 -19.70 -7.73 -8.75
CA PHE A 80 -19.55 -9.17 -8.52
C PHE A 80 -19.67 -9.56 -7.05
N GLY A 81 -19.72 -8.59 -6.14
CA GLY A 81 -19.71 -8.77 -4.69
C GLY A 81 -18.29 -8.84 -4.12
N VAL A 82 -18.13 -8.33 -2.91
CA VAL A 82 -16.84 -8.32 -2.18
C VAL A 82 -16.40 -9.75 -1.84
N ARG A 83 -17.35 -10.57 -1.38
CA ARG A 83 -17.09 -11.97 -0.98
C ARG A 83 -16.49 -12.78 -2.13
N ARG A 84 -17.12 -12.75 -3.30
CA ARG A 84 -16.65 -13.49 -4.48
C ARG A 84 -15.30 -12.97 -4.96
N THR A 85 -15.14 -11.65 -5.02
CA THR A 85 -13.90 -11.01 -5.45
C THR A 85 -12.74 -11.39 -4.53
N MET A 86 -12.92 -11.33 -3.20
CA MET A 86 -11.89 -11.74 -2.24
C MET A 86 -11.55 -13.23 -2.35
N ILE A 87 -12.55 -14.11 -2.43
CA ILE A 87 -12.31 -15.56 -2.59
C ILE A 87 -11.49 -15.86 -3.85
N LEU A 88 -11.88 -15.28 -5.00
CA LEU A 88 -11.14 -15.45 -6.24
C LEU A 88 -9.74 -14.90 -6.18
N SER A 89 -9.55 -13.72 -5.57
CA SER A 89 -8.23 -13.10 -5.37
C SER A 89 -7.33 -13.98 -4.49
N PHE A 90 -7.83 -14.49 -3.37
CA PHE A 90 -7.05 -15.37 -2.51
C PHE A 90 -6.79 -16.73 -3.14
N ALA A 91 -7.75 -17.30 -3.88
CA ALA A 91 -7.55 -18.53 -4.63
C ALA A 91 -6.48 -18.38 -5.72
N ALA A 92 -6.52 -17.28 -6.47
CA ALA A 92 -5.50 -16.96 -7.48
C ALA A 92 -4.11 -16.72 -6.84
N SER A 93 -4.04 -15.99 -5.70
CA SER A 93 -2.81 -15.79 -4.96
C SER A 93 -2.25 -17.12 -4.43
N ALA A 94 -3.10 -17.98 -3.85
CA ALA A 94 -2.72 -19.30 -3.37
C ALA A 94 -2.17 -20.17 -4.51
N ALA A 95 -2.85 -20.19 -5.65
CA ALA A 95 -2.38 -20.94 -6.83
C ALA A 95 -1.02 -20.42 -7.33
N GLY A 96 -0.85 -19.10 -7.45
CA GLY A 96 0.42 -18.50 -7.87
C GLY A 96 1.57 -18.84 -6.94
N VAL A 97 1.35 -18.76 -5.62
CA VAL A 97 2.37 -19.09 -4.62
C VAL A 97 2.62 -20.59 -4.53
N ALA A 98 1.57 -21.44 -4.58
CA ALA A 98 1.69 -22.89 -4.50
C ALA A 98 2.40 -23.52 -5.72
N LEU A 99 2.28 -22.90 -6.91
CA LEU A 99 2.95 -23.35 -8.12
C LEU A 99 4.41 -22.88 -8.19
N THR A 100 4.82 -21.92 -7.36
CA THR A 100 6.19 -21.39 -7.34
C THR A 100 7.26 -22.47 -7.17
N PRO A 101 7.13 -23.49 -6.29
CA PRO A 101 8.13 -24.54 -6.14
C PRO A 101 8.39 -25.38 -7.40
N ALA A 102 7.47 -25.39 -8.36
CA ALA A 102 7.58 -26.11 -9.62
C ALA A 102 8.23 -25.27 -10.74
N MET A 103 8.64 -24.02 -10.47
CA MET A 103 9.29 -23.17 -11.47
C MET A 103 10.66 -23.70 -11.85
N THR A 104 10.96 -23.58 -13.16
CA THR A 104 12.26 -23.91 -13.75
C THR A 104 12.75 -22.82 -14.70
N GLN A 105 11.87 -21.90 -15.11
CA GLN A 105 12.14 -20.87 -16.12
C GLN A 105 11.73 -19.48 -15.62
N PRO A 106 12.47 -18.41 -15.96
CA PRO A 106 12.18 -17.05 -15.50
C PRO A 106 10.78 -16.53 -15.87
N TRP A 107 10.26 -16.89 -17.04
CA TRP A 107 8.93 -16.48 -17.48
C TRP A 107 7.81 -16.99 -16.56
N GLN A 108 8.02 -18.15 -15.90
CA GLN A 108 7.07 -18.69 -14.93
C GLN A 108 6.97 -17.79 -13.69
N LEU A 109 8.10 -17.25 -13.22
CA LEU A 109 8.10 -16.25 -12.14
C LEU A 109 7.29 -15.00 -12.54
N ILE A 110 7.48 -14.52 -13.79
CA ILE A 110 6.73 -13.37 -14.31
C ILE A 110 5.22 -13.67 -14.32
N MET A 111 4.82 -14.86 -14.79
CA MET A 111 3.41 -15.24 -14.85
C MET A 111 2.79 -15.46 -13.46
N LEU A 112 3.49 -16.19 -12.57
CA LEU A 112 2.96 -16.53 -11.25
C LEU A 112 2.99 -15.33 -10.30
N TRP A 113 4.18 -14.75 -10.07
CA TRP A 113 4.32 -13.63 -9.12
C TRP A 113 4.00 -12.28 -9.75
N GLY A 114 4.50 -12.04 -10.95
CA GLY A 114 4.26 -10.78 -11.65
C GLY A 114 2.77 -10.60 -11.97
N CYS A 115 2.21 -11.48 -12.77
CA CYS A 115 0.85 -11.32 -13.29
C CYS A 115 -0.21 -11.82 -12.31
N LEU A 116 -0.18 -13.11 -11.95
CA LEU A 116 -1.27 -13.74 -11.20
C LEU A 116 -1.39 -13.20 -9.77
N VAL A 117 -0.28 -13.22 -9.00
CA VAL A 117 -0.28 -12.71 -7.62
C VAL A 117 -0.41 -11.19 -7.60
N GLY A 118 0.21 -10.46 -8.56
CA GLY A 118 0.10 -9.01 -8.66
C GLY A 118 -1.34 -8.53 -8.86
N LEU A 119 -2.06 -9.09 -9.84
CA LEU A 119 -3.48 -8.81 -10.06
C LEU A 119 -4.34 -9.21 -8.87
N ALA A 120 -4.13 -10.41 -8.35
CA ALA A 120 -4.93 -10.93 -7.25
C ALA A 120 -4.82 -10.09 -5.98
N THR A 121 -3.59 -9.76 -5.54
CA THR A 121 -3.38 -8.91 -4.36
C THR A 121 -3.85 -7.48 -4.57
N GLY A 122 -3.90 -7.02 -5.82
CA GLY A 122 -4.42 -5.71 -6.20
C GLY A 122 -5.85 -5.47 -5.72
N PHE A 123 -6.71 -6.48 -5.65
CA PHE A 123 -8.07 -6.34 -5.11
C PHE A 123 -8.14 -6.17 -3.59
N ILE A 124 -7.04 -6.37 -2.87
CA ILE A 124 -6.99 -6.33 -1.40
C ILE A 124 -6.12 -5.15 -0.93
N GLY A 125 -6.08 -4.10 -1.74
CA GLY A 125 -5.34 -2.87 -1.44
C GLY A 125 -6.02 -1.97 -0.41
N ALA A 126 -5.43 -0.82 -0.19
CA ALA A 126 -5.90 0.17 0.81
C ALA A 126 -7.37 0.63 0.61
N TYR A 127 -7.87 0.59 -0.62
CA TYR A 127 -9.27 0.92 -0.92
C TYR A 127 -10.27 -0.11 -0.37
N LEU A 128 -9.88 -1.37 -0.12
CA LEU A 128 -10.75 -2.36 0.51
C LEU A 128 -11.18 -1.92 1.90
N ALA A 129 -10.27 -1.32 2.68
CA ALA A 129 -10.56 -0.79 4.01
C ALA A 129 -11.65 0.29 3.97
N ALA A 130 -11.50 1.26 3.07
CA ALA A 130 -12.48 2.32 2.88
C ALA A 130 -13.82 1.77 2.34
N PHE A 131 -13.76 0.80 1.42
CA PHE A 131 -14.94 0.15 0.84
C PHE A 131 -15.78 -0.59 1.89
N ILE A 132 -15.13 -1.37 2.77
CA ILE A 132 -15.79 -2.08 3.87
C ILE A 132 -16.36 -1.10 4.89
N ALA A 133 -15.59 -0.08 5.29
CA ALA A 133 -16.01 0.93 6.25
C ALA A 133 -17.27 1.66 5.76
N ALA A 134 -17.25 2.20 4.55
CA ALA A 134 -18.36 2.95 3.97
C ALA A 134 -19.65 2.10 3.79
N ARG A 135 -19.52 0.78 3.64
CA ARG A 135 -20.66 -0.12 3.41
C ARG A 135 -21.28 -0.63 4.70
N TRP A 136 -20.46 -0.96 5.70
CA TRP A 136 -20.89 -1.62 6.93
C TRP A 136 -21.06 -0.67 8.12
N PHE A 137 -20.53 0.58 8.03
CA PHE A 137 -20.54 1.54 9.13
C PHE A 137 -21.11 2.89 8.69
N ARG A 138 -21.78 3.60 9.61
CA ARG A 138 -22.18 5.01 9.51
C ARG A 138 -21.53 5.84 10.60
N THR A 139 -21.12 5.18 11.66
CA THR A 139 -20.30 5.75 12.73
C THR A 139 -19.00 4.96 12.81
N HIS A 140 -17.91 5.58 13.26
CA HIS A 140 -16.60 4.95 13.41
C HIS A 140 -15.91 4.54 12.07
N GLU A 141 -16.33 5.07 10.92
CA GLU A 141 -15.73 4.73 9.61
C GLU A 141 -14.21 4.93 9.61
N GLY A 142 -13.73 6.10 10.10
CA GLY A 142 -12.30 6.40 10.18
C GLY A 142 -11.53 5.43 11.08
N PHE A 143 -12.11 5.02 12.21
CA PHE A 143 -11.52 4.04 13.12
C PHE A 143 -11.38 2.67 12.45
N VAL A 144 -12.41 2.22 11.73
CA VAL A 144 -12.38 0.95 10.98
C VAL A 144 -11.31 0.98 9.87
N VAL A 145 -11.24 2.08 9.10
CA VAL A 145 -10.19 2.25 8.10
C VAL A 145 -8.81 2.20 8.75
N GLY A 146 -8.62 2.88 9.89
CA GLY A 146 -7.38 2.87 10.66
C GLY A 146 -6.97 1.44 11.09
N ILE A 147 -7.89 0.67 11.67
CA ILE A 147 -7.64 -0.73 12.04
C ILE A 147 -7.25 -1.55 10.80
N LEU A 148 -8.02 -1.50 9.73
CA LEU A 148 -7.77 -2.31 8.55
C LEU A 148 -6.45 -1.96 7.87
N THR A 149 -6.08 -0.68 7.80
CA THR A 149 -4.80 -0.25 7.23
C THR A 149 -3.62 -0.61 8.12
N SER A 150 -3.76 -0.61 9.47
CA SER A 150 -2.71 -1.06 10.38
C SER A 150 -2.40 -2.56 10.23
N GLY A 151 -3.37 -3.35 9.76
CA GLY A 151 -3.18 -4.76 9.44
C GLY A 151 -2.07 -5.01 8.42
N TYR A 152 -1.82 -4.06 7.53
CA TYR A 152 -0.73 -4.16 6.56
C TYR A 152 0.65 -4.13 7.23
N ALA A 153 0.87 -3.19 8.14
CA ALA A 153 2.13 -3.09 8.88
C ALA A 153 2.30 -4.26 9.86
N ALA A 154 1.21 -4.68 10.54
CA ALA A 154 1.22 -5.86 11.39
C ALA A 154 1.58 -7.13 10.60
N GLY A 155 1.05 -7.28 9.39
CA GLY A 155 1.38 -8.38 8.49
C GLY A 155 2.86 -8.37 8.09
N GLN A 156 3.42 -7.24 7.71
CA GLN A 156 4.85 -7.13 7.40
C GLN A 156 5.72 -7.51 8.61
N LEU A 157 5.39 -7.01 9.80
CA LEU A 157 6.13 -7.29 11.03
C LEU A 157 6.19 -8.79 11.36
N VAL A 158 5.08 -9.50 11.15
CA VAL A 158 4.98 -10.94 11.44
C VAL A 158 5.59 -11.77 10.32
N PHE A 159 5.21 -11.49 9.07
CA PHE A 159 5.57 -12.37 7.95
C PHE A 159 7.02 -12.20 7.49
N LEU A 160 7.59 -10.98 7.45
CA LEU A 160 8.95 -10.78 6.94
C LEU A 160 10.00 -11.60 7.68
N PRO A 161 10.15 -11.48 9.02
CA PRO A 161 11.13 -12.29 9.74
C PRO A 161 10.81 -13.79 9.68
N THR A 162 9.51 -14.16 9.73
CA THR A 162 9.08 -15.55 9.67
C THR A 162 9.43 -16.19 8.32
N MET A 163 9.16 -15.49 7.22
CA MET A 163 9.48 -15.98 5.87
C MET A 163 10.99 -16.07 5.65
N ALA A 164 11.76 -15.08 6.12
CA ALA A 164 13.21 -15.13 6.05
C ALA A 164 13.78 -16.32 6.85
N ALA A 165 13.28 -16.56 8.06
CA ALA A 165 13.68 -17.70 8.87
C ALA A 165 13.32 -19.05 8.20
N LEU A 166 12.12 -19.14 7.60
CA LEU A 166 11.72 -20.35 6.86
C LEU A 166 12.62 -20.59 5.65
N VAL A 167 13.02 -19.54 4.91
CA VAL A 167 13.98 -19.66 3.80
C VAL A 167 15.31 -20.17 4.29
N THR A 168 15.84 -19.59 5.38
CA THR A 168 17.16 -19.96 5.93
C THR A 168 17.21 -21.41 6.42
N HIS A 169 16.15 -21.91 7.08
CA HIS A 169 16.15 -23.23 7.69
C HIS A 169 15.54 -24.33 6.83
N GLY A 170 14.58 -24.02 5.96
CA GLY A 170 13.82 -24.99 5.18
C GLY A 170 13.84 -24.76 3.67
N GLY A 171 14.48 -23.68 3.24
CA GLY A 171 14.54 -23.27 1.85
C GLY A 171 13.26 -22.58 1.36
N TRP A 172 13.39 -21.90 0.24
CA TRP A 172 12.32 -21.08 -0.34
C TRP A 172 11.10 -21.91 -0.81
N ARG A 173 11.30 -23.20 -1.14
CA ARG A 173 10.18 -24.09 -1.53
C ARG A 173 9.25 -24.36 -0.34
N LEU A 174 9.81 -24.72 0.82
CA LEU A 174 9.02 -24.93 2.03
C LEU A 174 8.31 -23.62 2.43
N MET A 175 9.02 -22.50 2.41
CA MET A 175 8.45 -21.20 2.70
C MET A 175 7.26 -20.88 1.76
N SER A 176 7.40 -21.13 0.46
CA SER A 176 6.30 -20.90 -0.51
C SER A 176 5.09 -21.78 -0.22
N LEU A 177 5.27 -23.04 0.16
CA LEU A 177 4.17 -23.94 0.53
C LEU A 177 3.49 -23.50 1.84
N VAL A 178 4.25 -23.08 2.85
CA VAL A 178 3.70 -22.54 4.11
C VAL A 178 2.89 -21.28 3.84
N LEU A 179 3.40 -20.36 3.03
CA LEU A 179 2.69 -19.16 2.64
C LEU A 179 1.42 -19.48 1.85
N ALA A 180 1.49 -20.40 0.88
CA ALA A 180 0.31 -20.88 0.15
C ALA A 180 -0.73 -21.47 1.10
N GLY A 181 -0.30 -22.29 2.07
CA GLY A 181 -1.15 -22.86 3.11
C GLY A 181 -1.86 -21.79 3.94
N ALA A 182 -1.14 -20.74 4.36
CA ALA A 182 -1.73 -19.61 5.06
C ALA A 182 -2.79 -18.86 4.22
N VAL A 183 -2.54 -18.70 2.92
CA VAL A 183 -3.50 -18.08 1.99
C VAL A 183 -4.71 -18.99 1.79
N VAL A 184 -4.53 -20.30 1.61
CA VAL A 184 -5.62 -21.29 1.48
C VAL A 184 -6.48 -21.35 2.73
N ALA A 185 -5.89 -21.27 3.93
CA ALA A 185 -6.61 -21.28 5.19
C ALA A 185 -7.60 -20.11 5.35
N LEU A 186 -7.40 -19.02 4.61
CA LEU A 186 -8.36 -17.90 4.57
C LEU A 186 -9.60 -18.20 3.74
N LEU A 187 -9.55 -19.08 2.75
CA LEU A 187 -10.67 -19.32 1.84
C LEU A 187 -11.94 -19.78 2.57
N PRO A 188 -11.89 -20.78 3.49
CA PRO A 188 -13.07 -21.15 4.26
C PRO A 188 -13.53 -20.01 5.20
N LEU A 189 -12.61 -19.24 5.79
CA LEU A 189 -12.97 -18.10 6.63
C LEU A 189 -13.75 -17.04 5.83
N LEU A 190 -13.27 -16.70 4.64
CA LEU A 190 -13.97 -15.78 3.73
C LEU A 190 -15.31 -16.37 3.25
N ALA A 191 -15.34 -17.65 2.90
CA ALA A 191 -16.57 -18.31 2.43
C ALA A 191 -17.66 -18.36 3.50
N LEU A 192 -17.31 -18.56 4.76
CA LEU A 192 -18.25 -18.69 5.86
C LEU A 192 -18.73 -17.34 6.40
N PHE A 193 -17.80 -16.39 6.58
CA PHE A 193 -18.08 -15.17 7.33
C PHE A 193 -18.17 -13.91 6.46
N MET A 194 -17.56 -13.86 5.28
CA MET A 194 -17.67 -12.67 4.43
C MET A 194 -19.05 -12.54 3.84
N ARG A 195 -19.62 -11.32 3.86
CA ARG A 195 -20.90 -10.96 3.25
C ARG A 195 -20.74 -9.67 2.46
N ASP A 196 -21.56 -9.53 1.42
CA ASP A 196 -21.42 -8.39 0.52
C ASP A 196 -22.02 -7.12 1.11
N ARG A 197 -23.16 -7.23 1.80
CA ARG A 197 -23.91 -6.10 2.36
C ARG A 197 -24.57 -6.47 3.69
N PRO A 198 -24.80 -5.48 4.58
CA PRO A 198 -25.59 -5.70 5.80
C PRO A 198 -27.00 -6.21 5.50
N GLU A 199 -27.61 -5.72 4.40
CA GLU A 199 -28.98 -6.06 3.99
C GLU A 199 -29.12 -7.56 3.64
N ASP A 200 -28.03 -8.22 3.20
CA ASP A 200 -28.02 -9.67 2.92
C ASP A 200 -28.30 -10.51 4.18
N LEU A 201 -28.14 -9.91 5.34
CA LEU A 201 -28.42 -10.50 6.66
C LEU A 201 -29.66 -9.88 7.33
N GLY A 202 -30.38 -9.02 6.64
CA GLY A 202 -31.50 -8.25 7.21
C GLY A 202 -31.05 -7.23 8.27
N LEU A 203 -29.79 -6.79 8.21
CA LEU A 203 -29.20 -5.83 9.13
C LEU A 203 -29.09 -4.45 8.48
N ALA A 204 -29.16 -3.38 9.28
CA ALA A 204 -28.72 -2.06 8.88
C ALA A 204 -27.20 -1.93 9.10
N ALA A 205 -26.55 -0.96 8.43
CA ALA A 205 -25.17 -0.63 8.70
C ALA A 205 -25.00 -0.18 10.18
N TYR A 206 -23.85 -0.48 10.78
CA TYR A 206 -23.58 -0.13 12.18
C TYR A 206 -23.66 1.37 12.41
N GLY A 207 -24.45 1.79 13.38
CA GLY A 207 -24.67 3.21 13.69
C GLY A 207 -25.73 3.89 12.79
N SER A 208 -26.44 3.15 11.93
CA SER A 208 -27.58 3.70 11.18
C SER A 208 -28.82 3.83 12.07
N GLU A 209 -29.60 4.89 11.88
CA GLU A 209 -30.95 4.98 12.39
C GLU A 209 -31.84 3.92 11.72
N ARG A 210 -32.78 3.35 12.48
CA ARG A 210 -33.73 2.35 11.93
C ARG A 210 -34.53 2.99 10.79
N GLY A 211 -34.40 2.43 9.58
CA GLY A 211 -35.11 2.90 8.38
C GLY A 211 -34.32 3.84 7.47
N ALA A 212 -33.04 4.14 7.77
CA ALA A 212 -32.20 4.90 6.86
C ALA A 212 -32.01 4.17 5.54
N ARG A 213 -32.38 4.85 4.43
CA ARG A 213 -32.22 4.30 3.07
C ARG A 213 -30.72 4.19 2.72
N PRO A 214 -30.26 3.07 2.13
CA PRO A 214 -28.90 2.98 1.64
C PRO A 214 -28.58 4.12 0.69
N PRO A 215 -27.35 4.65 0.65
CA PRO A 215 -26.96 5.63 -0.36
C PRO A 215 -27.20 5.05 -1.75
N ALA A 216 -27.73 5.88 -2.65
CA ALA A 216 -27.91 5.49 -4.03
C ALA A 216 -26.57 5.05 -4.66
N ALA A 217 -26.56 3.91 -5.33
CA ALA A 217 -25.36 3.46 -6.05
C ALA A 217 -24.93 4.53 -7.08
N PRO A 218 -23.64 4.78 -7.27
CA PRO A 218 -23.17 5.72 -8.28
C PRO A 218 -23.74 5.34 -9.65
N GLN A 219 -24.40 6.30 -10.32
CA GLN A 219 -24.99 6.06 -11.64
C GLN A 219 -23.91 6.20 -12.72
N GLY A 220 -23.89 5.27 -13.67
CA GLY A 220 -23.03 5.31 -14.84
C GLY A 220 -22.02 4.16 -14.93
N ASN A 221 -21.29 4.11 -16.04
CA ASN A 221 -20.20 3.15 -16.21
C ASN A 221 -19.00 3.57 -15.35
N PRO A 222 -18.60 2.81 -14.32
CA PRO A 222 -17.53 3.19 -13.40
C PRO A 222 -16.18 3.40 -14.10
N VAL A 223 -15.91 2.63 -15.15
CA VAL A 223 -14.70 2.77 -15.96
C VAL A 223 -14.67 4.13 -16.67
N ALA A 224 -15.78 4.53 -17.27
CA ALA A 224 -15.88 5.84 -17.90
C ALA A 224 -15.77 7.00 -16.91
N VAL A 225 -16.30 6.82 -15.69
CA VAL A 225 -16.18 7.80 -14.60
C VAL A 225 -14.72 7.93 -14.16
N ALA A 226 -14.00 6.81 -14.00
CA ALA A 226 -12.59 6.80 -13.62
C ALA A 226 -11.72 7.54 -14.66
N PHE A 227 -11.88 7.23 -15.94
CA PHE A 227 -11.11 7.90 -17.00
C PHE A 227 -11.50 9.37 -17.19
N ARG A 228 -12.77 9.75 -17.02
CA ARG A 228 -13.19 11.15 -17.04
C ARG A 228 -12.54 11.95 -15.90
N ALA A 229 -12.49 11.39 -14.70
CA ALA A 229 -11.83 12.04 -13.57
C ALA A 229 -10.33 12.24 -13.87
N LEU A 230 -9.65 11.20 -14.38
CA LEU A 230 -8.25 11.31 -14.80
C LEU A 230 -8.07 12.41 -15.85
N GLY A 231 -8.92 12.43 -16.90
CA GLY A 231 -8.89 13.45 -17.97
C GLY A 231 -9.05 14.88 -17.46
N THR A 232 -9.71 15.08 -16.32
CA THR A 232 -9.78 16.38 -15.64
C THR A 232 -8.47 16.68 -14.89
N GLY A 233 -7.94 15.69 -14.16
CA GLY A 233 -6.73 15.84 -13.33
C GLY A 233 -5.49 16.15 -14.16
N ILE A 234 -5.26 15.42 -15.26
CA ILE A 234 -4.06 15.57 -16.12
C ILE A 234 -3.92 16.96 -16.77
N ARG A 235 -5.00 17.75 -16.80
CA ARG A 235 -4.98 19.13 -17.29
C ARG A 235 -4.48 20.14 -16.27
N LEU A 236 -4.34 19.72 -15.00
CA LEU A 236 -3.95 20.59 -13.90
C LEU A 236 -2.44 20.43 -13.62
N ARG A 237 -1.70 21.55 -13.61
CA ARG A 237 -0.28 21.55 -13.26
C ARG A 237 -0.04 20.94 -11.87
N ASP A 238 -0.83 21.35 -10.89
CA ASP A 238 -0.67 20.91 -9.50
C ASP A 238 -0.90 19.40 -9.34
N PHE A 239 -1.75 18.80 -10.19
CA PHE A 239 -1.91 17.34 -10.24
C PHE A 239 -0.58 16.65 -10.57
N TRP A 240 0.17 17.16 -11.57
CA TRP A 240 1.45 16.55 -11.96
C TRP A 240 2.56 16.76 -10.93
N LEU A 241 2.54 17.87 -10.20
CA LEU A 241 3.48 18.08 -9.09
C LEU A 241 3.21 17.07 -7.94
N ILE A 242 1.94 16.84 -7.60
CA ILE A 242 1.54 15.83 -6.60
C ILE A 242 1.86 14.42 -7.10
N ALA A 243 1.47 14.10 -8.34
CA ALA A 243 1.67 12.79 -8.95
C ALA A 243 3.16 12.47 -9.11
N GLY A 244 3.99 13.44 -9.50
CA GLY A 244 5.44 13.30 -9.60
C GLY A 244 6.10 13.03 -8.26
N GLY A 245 5.74 13.79 -7.22
CA GLY A 245 6.21 13.50 -5.86
C GLY A 245 5.78 12.11 -5.37
N TYR A 246 4.55 11.70 -5.67
CA TYR A 246 4.05 10.39 -5.28
C TYR A 246 4.64 9.24 -6.12
N PHE A 247 5.02 9.49 -7.38
CA PHE A 247 5.83 8.58 -8.20
C PHE A 247 7.19 8.30 -7.53
N VAL A 248 7.91 9.37 -7.13
CA VAL A 248 9.21 9.24 -6.45
C VAL A 248 9.05 8.55 -5.09
N CYS A 249 7.96 8.83 -4.37
CA CYS A 249 7.62 8.12 -3.14
C CYS A 249 7.51 6.61 -3.40
N GLY A 250 6.76 6.19 -4.42
CA GLY A 250 6.64 4.78 -4.78
C GLY A 250 7.95 4.14 -5.19
N ALA A 251 8.73 4.85 -6.00
CA ALA A 251 10.04 4.40 -6.45
C ALA A 251 10.96 4.06 -5.28
N THR A 252 10.98 4.91 -4.27
CA THR A 252 11.88 4.76 -3.12
C THR A 252 11.35 3.83 -2.05
N THR A 253 10.04 3.75 -1.82
CA THR A 253 9.44 2.86 -0.81
C THR A 253 9.34 1.42 -1.30
N ASN A 254 8.27 1.09 -2.03
CA ASN A 254 8.00 -0.30 -2.44
C ASN A 254 9.00 -0.77 -3.51
N GLY A 255 9.41 0.14 -4.42
CA GLY A 255 10.31 -0.19 -5.51
C GLY A 255 11.72 -0.51 -5.05
N LEU A 256 12.37 0.42 -4.36
CA LEU A 256 13.76 0.27 -3.93
C LEU A 256 13.84 -0.47 -2.58
N ILE A 257 13.38 0.17 -1.51
CA ILE A 257 13.59 -0.38 -0.15
C ILE A 257 12.76 -1.64 0.08
N GLY A 258 11.48 -1.65 -0.26
CA GLY A 258 10.62 -2.83 -0.09
C GLY A 258 11.08 -4.08 -0.87
N THR A 259 11.81 -3.88 -1.96
CA THR A 259 12.28 -4.98 -2.83
C THR A 259 13.74 -5.33 -2.59
N HIS A 260 14.63 -4.34 -2.42
CA HIS A 260 16.07 -4.55 -2.49
C HIS A 260 16.81 -4.36 -1.17
N LEU A 261 16.16 -3.90 -0.07
CA LEU A 261 16.85 -3.72 1.21
C LEU A 261 17.40 -5.04 1.76
N ILE A 262 16.62 -6.13 1.72
CA ILE A 262 17.07 -7.45 2.20
C ILE A 262 18.25 -7.96 1.36
N PRO A 263 18.18 -8.00 0.01
CA PRO A 263 19.34 -8.34 -0.81
C PRO A 263 20.57 -7.44 -0.58
N ALA A 264 20.35 -6.14 -0.36
CA ALA A 264 21.46 -5.24 -0.04
C ALA A 264 22.12 -5.55 1.30
N CYS A 265 21.34 -5.89 2.33
CA CYS A 265 21.87 -6.36 3.61
C CYS A 265 22.70 -7.64 3.42
N VAL A 266 22.23 -8.59 2.61
CA VAL A 266 22.97 -9.83 2.32
C VAL A 266 24.28 -9.56 1.59
N ASP A 267 24.26 -8.64 0.61
CA ASP A 267 25.49 -8.23 -0.12
C ASP A 267 26.55 -7.61 0.82
N HIS A 268 26.14 -7.04 1.97
CA HIS A 268 27.04 -6.53 3.03
C HIS A 268 27.29 -7.54 4.15
N GLY A 269 27.03 -8.84 3.93
CA GLY A 269 27.35 -9.91 4.88
C GLY A 269 26.34 -10.10 6.03
N LEU A 270 25.21 -9.42 6.01
CA LEU A 270 24.14 -9.63 6.99
C LEU A 270 23.27 -10.85 6.59
N SER A 271 22.66 -11.50 7.58
CA SER A 271 21.72 -12.58 7.29
C SER A 271 20.39 -12.03 6.69
N GLU A 272 19.70 -12.87 5.92
CA GLU A 272 18.36 -12.53 5.40
C GLU A 272 17.38 -12.16 6.52
N VAL A 273 17.47 -12.85 7.66
CA VAL A 273 16.65 -12.58 8.85
C VAL A 273 16.95 -11.19 9.42
N ALA A 274 18.24 -10.80 9.47
CA ALA A 274 18.62 -9.46 9.92
C ALA A 274 18.08 -8.37 8.97
N GLY A 275 18.24 -8.56 7.65
CA GLY A 275 17.69 -7.65 6.66
C GLY A 275 16.15 -7.54 6.73
N ALA A 276 15.46 -8.67 6.91
CA ALA A 276 14.01 -8.70 7.12
C ALA A 276 13.62 -7.99 8.43
N GLY A 277 14.42 -8.11 9.48
CA GLY A 277 14.24 -7.40 10.75
C GLY A 277 14.36 -5.89 10.60
N VAL A 278 15.34 -5.40 9.83
CA VAL A 278 15.49 -3.97 9.50
C VAL A 278 14.27 -3.44 8.78
N LEU A 279 13.79 -4.17 7.76
CA LEU A 279 12.59 -3.79 7.02
C LEU A 279 11.32 -3.84 7.89
N ALA A 280 11.18 -4.84 8.77
CA ALA A 280 10.09 -4.92 9.73
C ALA A 280 10.10 -3.76 10.73
N ALA A 281 11.28 -3.36 11.21
CA ALA A 281 11.45 -2.21 12.10
C ALA A 281 11.00 -0.90 11.42
N THR A 282 11.30 -0.71 10.12
CA THR A 282 10.78 0.46 9.38
C THR A 282 9.25 0.45 9.36
N GLY A 283 8.61 -0.71 9.27
CA GLY A 283 7.15 -0.86 9.33
C GLY A 283 6.55 -0.41 10.67
N VAL A 284 7.23 -0.70 11.80
CA VAL A 284 6.80 -0.25 13.14
C VAL A 284 6.85 1.28 13.23
N PHE A 285 7.95 1.89 12.81
CA PHE A 285 8.08 3.36 12.80
C PHE A 285 7.09 4.03 11.82
N ALA A 286 6.74 3.35 10.72
CA ALA A 286 5.77 3.85 9.76
C ALA A 286 4.36 4.02 10.36
N LEU A 287 3.94 3.16 11.29
CA LEU A 287 2.68 3.31 12.02
C LEU A 287 2.67 4.59 12.86
N LEU A 288 3.76 4.87 13.58
CA LEU A 288 3.91 6.07 14.38
C LEU A 288 3.92 7.32 13.50
N GLY A 289 4.73 7.30 12.44
CA GLY A 289 4.90 8.41 11.52
C GLY A 289 3.60 8.75 10.77
N GLY A 290 2.86 7.76 10.30
CA GLY A 290 1.56 7.95 9.64
C GLY A 290 0.52 8.59 10.56
N THR A 291 0.47 8.17 11.84
CA THR A 291 -0.45 8.75 12.84
C THR A 291 -0.09 10.20 13.15
N ILE A 292 1.19 10.47 13.39
CA ILE A 292 1.69 11.84 13.66
C ILE A 292 1.44 12.74 12.45
N SER A 293 1.71 12.24 11.24
CA SER A 293 1.51 12.99 10.01
C SER A 293 0.04 13.35 9.78
N GLY A 294 -0.89 12.44 10.06
CA GLY A 294 -2.33 12.75 10.00
C GLY A 294 -2.68 13.94 10.87
N TRP A 295 -2.19 13.95 12.12
CA TRP A 295 -2.42 15.06 13.06
C TRP A 295 -1.72 16.37 12.62
N LEU A 296 -0.49 16.30 12.11
CA LEU A 296 0.24 17.46 11.59
C LEU A 296 -0.42 18.02 10.32
N SER A 297 -0.91 17.17 9.44
CA SER A 297 -1.57 17.55 8.19
C SER A 297 -2.82 18.41 8.41
N ASP A 298 -3.46 18.31 9.60
CA ASP A 298 -4.57 19.15 9.99
C ASP A 298 -4.16 20.57 10.44
N ARG A 299 -2.88 20.78 10.81
CA ARG A 299 -2.39 21.98 11.51
C ARG A 299 -1.31 22.72 10.76
N CYS A 300 -0.58 22.06 9.87
CA CYS A 300 0.56 22.63 9.17
C CYS A 300 0.30 22.76 7.66
N ASP A 301 1.10 23.57 6.98
CA ASP A 301 1.11 23.61 5.51
C ASP A 301 1.57 22.26 4.95
N ASN A 302 0.67 21.58 4.24
CA ASN A 302 0.91 20.25 3.71
C ASN A 302 2.05 20.18 2.66
N ARG A 303 2.39 21.32 2.03
CA ARG A 303 3.56 21.41 1.12
C ARG A 303 4.86 21.34 1.89
N LEU A 304 4.95 22.08 3.02
CA LEU A 304 6.11 22.04 3.90
C LEU A 304 6.27 20.67 4.55
N LEU A 305 5.15 20.01 4.94
CA LEU A 305 5.19 18.65 5.45
C LEU A 305 5.73 17.66 4.41
N LEU A 306 5.25 17.71 3.15
CA LEU A 306 5.77 16.87 2.09
C LEU A 306 7.24 17.16 1.78
N CYS A 307 7.63 18.44 1.77
CA CYS A 307 9.03 18.82 1.60
C CYS A 307 9.92 18.21 2.68
N ALA A 308 9.51 18.33 3.95
CA ALA A 308 10.25 17.75 5.06
C ALA A 308 10.34 16.22 4.95
N TYR A 309 9.22 15.55 4.67
CA TYR A 309 9.18 14.09 4.53
C TYR A 309 10.07 13.60 3.38
N TYR A 310 9.92 14.14 2.19
CA TYR A 310 10.76 13.74 1.05
C TYR A 310 12.23 14.11 1.28
N GLY A 311 12.52 15.24 1.93
CA GLY A 311 13.87 15.65 2.28
C GLY A 311 14.54 14.69 3.25
N PHE A 312 13.91 14.38 4.39
CA PHE A 312 14.46 13.45 5.38
C PHE A 312 14.59 12.03 4.83
N ARG A 313 13.62 11.56 4.05
CA ARG A 313 13.70 10.28 3.36
C ARG A 313 14.84 10.26 2.35
N GLY A 314 15.04 11.32 1.58
CA GLY A 314 16.13 11.44 0.62
C GLY A 314 17.50 11.39 1.32
N LEU A 315 17.67 12.15 2.40
CA LEU A 315 18.89 12.13 3.20
C LEU A 315 19.14 10.76 3.84
N SER A 316 18.11 10.07 4.31
CA SER A 316 18.25 8.73 4.88
C SER A 316 18.67 7.69 3.84
N LEU A 317 18.23 7.81 2.57
CA LEU A 317 18.69 6.94 1.49
C LEU A 317 20.15 7.23 1.10
N ILE A 318 20.57 8.49 1.10
CA ILE A 318 21.97 8.87 0.89
C ILE A 318 22.84 8.34 2.03
N TYR A 319 22.31 8.31 3.25
CA TYR A 319 23.00 7.79 4.42
C TYR A 319 23.10 6.25 4.44
N LEU A 320 22.12 5.53 3.85
CA LEU A 320 21.99 4.08 3.95
C LEU A 320 23.26 3.29 3.56
N PRO A 321 23.98 3.60 2.47
CA PRO A 321 25.24 2.90 2.14
C PRO A 321 26.27 2.95 3.27
N PHE A 322 26.36 4.06 3.98
CA PHE A 322 27.29 4.23 5.12
C PHE A 322 26.78 3.54 6.40
N ALA A 323 25.47 3.30 6.49
CA ALA A 323 24.86 2.60 7.62
C ALA A 323 25.25 1.13 7.69
N PHE A 324 25.62 0.52 6.57
CA PHE A 324 26.09 -0.88 6.53
C PHE A 324 27.44 -1.07 7.23
N ASP A 325 28.27 -0.03 7.31
CA ASP A 325 29.55 -0.07 8.06
C ASP A 325 29.33 -0.10 9.58
N MET A 326 28.13 0.31 10.04
CA MET A 326 27.71 0.30 11.44
C MET A 326 26.37 -0.42 11.59
N PRO A 327 26.30 -1.74 11.35
CA PRO A 327 25.02 -2.42 11.08
C PRO A 327 24.02 -2.34 12.24
N VAL A 328 24.47 -2.28 13.50
CA VAL A 328 23.54 -2.16 14.64
C VAL A 328 23.00 -0.72 14.73
N TYR A 329 23.84 0.28 14.88
CA TYR A 329 23.39 1.65 15.11
C TYR A 329 22.95 2.36 13.82
N GLY A 330 23.69 2.14 12.72
CA GLY A 330 23.42 2.76 11.43
C GLY A 330 22.08 2.31 10.83
N LEU A 331 21.83 1.01 10.79
CA LEU A 331 20.58 0.45 10.25
C LEU A 331 19.38 0.74 11.16
N TRP A 332 19.55 0.81 12.49
CA TRP A 332 18.49 1.26 13.39
C TRP A 332 18.13 2.73 13.17
N ALA A 333 19.14 3.61 13.05
CA ALA A 333 18.93 5.03 12.74
C ALA A 333 18.22 5.19 11.39
N PHE A 334 18.65 4.45 10.37
CA PHE A 334 17.96 4.40 9.07
C PHE A 334 16.50 3.94 9.23
N SER A 335 16.25 2.80 9.90
CA SER A 335 14.91 2.25 10.09
C SER A 335 13.99 3.24 10.78
N MET A 336 14.49 3.98 11.78
CA MET A 336 13.71 4.98 12.49
C MET A 336 13.35 6.16 11.58
N VAL A 337 14.32 6.81 10.97
CA VAL A 337 14.10 8.02 10.16
C VAL A 337 13.30 7.69 8.91
N TYR A 338 13.71 6.67 8.18
CA TYR A 338 13.04 6.25 6.96
C TYR A 338 11.63 5.70 7.24
N GLY A 339 11.49 4.92 8.34
CA GLY A 339 10.21 4.34 8.73
C GLY A 339 9.19 5.39 9.15
N LEU A 340 9.56 6.35 10.00
CA LEU A 340 8.67 7.46 10.39
C LEU A 340 8.07 8.18 9.19
N ASP A 341 8.77 8.19 8.07
CA ASP A 341 8.32 8.86 6.86
C ASP A 341 7.61 7.93 5.84
N TRP A 342 7.72 6.61 5.97
CA TRP A 342 7.25 5.65 4.97
C TRP A 342 5.79 5.90 4.54
N ILE A 343 4.87 6.08 5.50
CA ILE A 343 3.43 6.32 5.27
C ILE A 343 3.08 7.81 5.45
N ALA A 344 3.95 8.57 6.10
CA ALA A 344 3.67 9.94 6.53
C ALA A 344 3.36 10.91 5.38
N SER A 345 3.87 10.65 4.18
CA SER A 345 3.56 11.45 2.99
C SER A 345 2.12 11.29 2.48
N GLY A 346 1.38 10.26 2.93
CA GLY A 346 0.00 9.97 2.49
C GLY A 346 -1.02 11.06 2.86
N PRO A 347 -1.23 11.38 4.15
CA PRO A 347 -2.22 12.38 4.57
C PRO A 347 -2.05 13.75 3.89
N PRO A 348 -0.87 14.40 3.87
CA PRO A 348 -0.70 15.68 3.19
C PRO A 348 -0.91 15.58 1.67
N THR A 349 -0.53 14.46 1.03
CA THR A 349 -0.79 14.23 -0.40
C THR A 349 -2.29 14.22 -0.69
N VAL A 350 -3.09 13.49 0.10
CA VAL A 350 -4.54 13.42 -0.07
C VAL A 350 -5.19 14.80 0.14
N ARG A 351 -4.75 15.58 1.13
CA ARG A 351 -5.26 16.92 1.37
C ARG A 351 -4.95 17.89 0.24
N LEU A 352 -3.72 17.92 -0.23
CA LEU A 352 -3.33 18.76 -1.37
C LEU A 352 -4.10 18.35 -2.63
N LEU A 353 -4.24 17.06 -2.88
CA LEU A 353 -5.03 16.56 -3.99
C LEU A 353 -6.50 16.98 -3.88
N THR A 354 -7.10 16.92 -2.66
CA THR A 354 -8.48 17.39 -2.43
C THR A 354 -8.65 18.86 -2.76
N GLN A 355 -7.66 19.70 -2.43
CA GLN A 355 -7.68 21.13 -2.76
C GLN A 355 -7.60 21.38 -4.28
N VAL A 356 -6.94 20.47 -5.02
CA VAL A 356 -6.75 20.60 -6.46
C VAL A 356 -7.96 20.09 -7.25
N VAL A 357 -8.54 18.94 -6.88
CA VAL A 357 -9.57 18.26 -7.68
C VAL A 357 -10.98 18.33 -7.08
N GLY A 358 -11.11 18.78 -5.83
CA GLY A 358 -12.36 18.82 -5.09
C GLY A 358 -12.70 17.51 -4.37
N ALA A 359 -13.52 17.62 -3.31
CA ALA A 359 -13.90 16.50 -2.45
C ALA A 359 -14.71 15.41 -3.17
N GLU A 360 -15.54 15.78 -4.14
CA GLU A 360 -16.39 14.83 -4.87
C GLU A 360 -15.60 13.79 -5.70
N ARG A 361 -14.39 14.14 -6.15
CA ARG A 361 -13.57 13.31 -7.06
C ARG A 361 -12.39 12.67 -6.36
N ILE A 362 -12.17 12.98 -5.07
CA ILE A 362 -10.95 12.62 -4.37
C ILE A 362 -10.69 11.11 -4.36
N GLY A 363 -11.69 10.28 -4.12
CA GLY A 363 -11.51 8.83 -4.03
C GLY A 363 -10.93 8.23 -5.33
N ILE A 364 -11.48 8.61 -6.49
CA ILE A 364 -10.99 8.14 -7.80
C ILE A 364 -9.61 8.71 -8.09
N MET A 365 -9.38 9.98 -7.73
CA MET A 365 -8.10 10.63 -8.00
C MET A 365 -6.97 10.08 -7.13
N VAL A 366 -7.25 9.72 -5.87
CA VAL A 366 -6.31 8.97 -5.00
C VAL A 366 -5.97 7.62 -5.62
N ALA A 367 -6.96 6.91 -6.17
CA ALA A 367 -6.68 5.65 -6.87
C ALA A 367 -5.73 5.87 -8.07
N TRP A 368 -5.91 6.92 -8.86
CA TRP A 368 -5.03 7.23 -9.99
C TRP A 368 -3.62 7.65 -9.58
N ILE A 369 -3.45 8.48 -8.55
CA ILE A 369 -2.09 8.79 -8.07
C ILE A 369 -1.43 7.56 -7.44
N THR A 370 -2.20 6.62 -6.90
CA THR A 370 -1.68 5.32 -6.44
C THR A 370 -1.19 4.47 -7.62
N VAL A 371 -1.86 4.50 -8.77
CA VAL A 371 -1.32 3.88 -10.01
C VAL A 371 0.04 4.50 -10.36
N ILE A 372 0.14 5.83 -10.35
CA ILE A 372 1.39 6.54 -10.65
C ILE A 372 2.49 6.18 -9.63
N HIS A 373 2.14 6.09 -8.35
CA HIS A 373 3.03 5.60 -7.29
C HIS A 373 3.54 4.18 -7.60
N GLN A 374 2.67 3.28 -8.05
CA GLN A 374 3.07 1.91 -8.38
C GLN A 374 3.85 1.81 -9.69
N ILE A 375 3.66 2.72 -10.64
CA ILE A 375 4.54 2.84 -11.80
C ILE A 375 5.96 3.23 -11.34
N GLY A 376 6.08 4.19 -10.41
CA GLY A 376 7.35 4.53 -9.78
C GLY A 376 7.98 3.33 -9.08
N SER A 377 7.18 2.59 -8.30
CA SER A 377 7.63 1.39 -7.59
C SER A 377 8.14 0.31 -8.56
N ALA A 378 7.40 0.04 -9.63
CA ALA A 378 7.77 -0.95 -10.64
C ALA A 378 9.05 -0.56 -11.36
N SER A 379 9.16 0.70 -11.76
CA SER A 379 10.36 1.23 -12.44
C SER A 379 11.60 1.09 -11.56
N ALA A 380 11.51 1.50 -10.29
CA ALA A 380 12.64 1.44 -9.38
C ALA A 380 13.00 0.01 -8.98
N ALA A 381 12.02 -0.87 -8.79
CA ALA A 381 12.27 -2.29 -8.53
C ALA A 381 13.12 -2.92 -9.66
N TYR A 382 12.76 -2.67 -10.91
CA TYR A 382 13.52 -3.16 -12.06
C TYR A 382 14.88 -2.48 -12.21
N LEU A 383 14.90 -1.14 -12.19
CA LEU A 383 16.13 -0.36 -12.42
C LEU A 383 17.18 -0.62 -11.34
N ALA A 384 16.80 -0.77 -10.07
CA ALA A 384 17.75 -1.09 -9.01
C ALA A 384 18.42 -2.46 -9.23
N GLY A 385 17.67 -3.45 -9.75
CA GLY A 385 18.26 -4.73 -10.16
C GLY A 385 19.25 -4.60 -11.33
N VAL A 386 18.93 -3.75 -12.32
CA VAL A 386 19.83 -3.45 -13.44
C VAL A 386 21.09 -2.74 -12.98
N LEU A 387 20.93 -1.69 -12.15
CA LEU A 387 22.07 -0.93 -11.60
C LEU A 387 22.98 -1.84 -10.75
N ARG A 388 22.38 -2.73 -9.93
CA ARG A 388 23.16 -3.69 -9.13
C ARG A 388 24.02 -4.63 -10.01
N ILE A 389 23.53 -5.04 -11.18
CA ILE A 389 24.30 -5.86 -12.13
C ILE A 389 25.40 -5.02 -12.78
N ALA A 390 25.07 -3.80 -13.21
CA ALA A 390 25.97 -2.93 -13.96
C ALA A 390 27.16 -2.45 -13.10
N PHE A 391 26.90 -2.09 -11.84
CA PHE A 391 27.90 -1.49 -10.95
C PHE A 391 28.43 -2.43 -9.86
N GLY A 392 27.84 -3.60 -9.70
CA GLY A 392 28.23 -4.57 -8.68
C GLY A 392 27.75 -4.21 -7.26
N THR A 393 27.13 -3.04 -7.06
CA THR A 393 26.65 -2.54 -5.76
C THR A 393 25.27 -1.91 -5.88
N TYR A 394 24.59 -1.64 -4.74
CA TYR A 394 23.37 -0.84 -4.70
C TYR A 394 23.64 0.65 -4.42
N LEU A 395 24.90 1.07 -4.28
CA LEU A 395 25.27 2.43 -3.94
C LEU A 395 24.60 3.45 -4.87
N GLU A 396 24.71 3.24 -6.18
CA GLU A 396 24.17 4.12 -7.21
C GLU A 396 22.65 4.21 -7.12
N ALA A 397 21.99 3.08 -6.87
CA ALA A 397 20.52 3.03 -6.72
C ALA A 397 20.06 3.84 -5.51
N PHE A 398 20.74 3.72 -4.35
CA PHE A 398 20.40 4.49 -3.15
C PHE A 398 20.72 5.98 -3.30
N MET A 399 21.88 6.33 -3.84
CA MET A 399 22.30 7.72 -4.05
C MET A 399 21.39 8.44 -5.03
N MET A 400 21.12 7.85 -6.21
CA MET A 400 20.22 8.42 -7.22
C MET A 400 18.81 8.60 -6.68
N SER A 401 18.29 7.62 -5.97
CA SER A 401 16.96 7.67 -5.36
C SER A 401 16.86 8.73 -4.27
N GLY A 402 17.91 8.87 -3.46
CA GLY A 402 18.00 9.91 -2.43
C GLY A 402 18.02 11.32 -3.05
N MET A 403 18.82 11.53 -4.09
CA MET A 403 18.86 12.82 -4.82
C MET A 403 17.52 13.12 -5.49
N LEU A 404 16.85 12.12 -6.08
CA LEU A 404 15.53 12.28 -6.69
C LEU A 404 14.47 12.69 -5.67
N LEU A 405 14.53 12.16 -4.44
CA LEU A 405 13.66 12.58 -3.33
C LEU A 405 13.92 14.02 -2.88
N VAL A 406 15.18 14.44 -2.80
CA VAL A 406 15.53 15.84 -2.48
C VAL A 406 14.98 16.78 -3.57
N ALA A 407 15.09 16.40 -4.84
CA ALA A 407 14.48 17.15 -5.94
C ALA A 407 12.94 17.18 -5.83
N ALA A 408 12.30 16.05 -5.49
CA ALA A 408 10.86 15.99 -5.23
C ALA A 408 10.44 16.85 -4.03
N ALA A 409 11.24 16.94 -2.97
CA ALA A 409 11.01 17.81 -1.83
C ALA A 409 10.96 19.29 -2.23
N ILE A 410 11.82 19.72 -3.14
CA ILE A 410 11.79 21.08 -3.69
C ILE A 410 10.56 21.26 -4.61
N MET A 411 10.28 20.27 -5.45
CA MET A 411 9.18 20.32 -6.41
C MET A 411 7.82 20.50 -5.75
N VAL A 412 7.54 19.84 -4.63
CA VAL A 412 6.23 19.92 -3.95
C VAL A 412 5.94 21.30 -3.35
N LEU A 413 6.94 22.12 -3.11
CA LEU A 413 6.76 23.50 -2.64
C LEU A 413 6.06 24.39 -3.67
N PHE A 414 6.13 24.05 -4.97
CA PHE A 414 5.50 24.78 -6.05
C PHE A 414 4.01 24.45 -6.25
N ILE A 415 3.43 23.51 -5.49
CA ILE A 415 2.01 23.20 -5.54
C ILE A 415 1.21 24.44 -5.09
N GLY A 416 0.23 24.85 -5.88
CA GLY A 416 -0.63 26.01 -5.61
C GLY A 416 0.02 27.39 -5.80
N ALA A 417 1.27 27.48 -6.21
CA ALA A 417 1.96 28.75 -6.43
C ALA A 417 1.27 29.66 -7.46
N GLY A 418 0.56 29.07 -8.44
CA GLY A 418 -0.18 29.82 -9.46
C GLY A 418 -1.55 30.36 -8.99
N ARG A 419 -2.08 29.93 -7.83
CA ARG A 419 -3.35 30.42 -7.28
C ARG A 419 -3.20 31.69 -6.43
N ARG A 420 -2.05 31.90 -5.79
CA ARG A 420 -1.77 33.05 -4.93
C ARG A 420 -1.72 34.39 -5.68
N THR A 421 -1.55 34.38 -6.99
CA THR A 421 -1.50 35.61 -7.82
C THR A 421 -2.87 36.08 -8.34
N ARG A 422 -3.98 35.35 -8.04
CA ARG A 422 -5.33 35.67 -8.54
C ARG A 422 -6.33 36.14 -7.46
N GLU A 423 -5.96 36.23 -6.18
CA GLU A 423 -6.83 36.70 -5.12
C GLU A 423 -6.17 37.85 -4.33
N PRO A 424 -6.16 39.07 -4.84
CA PRO A 424 -6.46 40.23 -4.01
C PRO A 424 -7.35 41.32 -4.64
N GLU A 425 -7.88 41.19 -5.86
CA GLU A 425 -8.62 42.30 -6.48
C GLU A 425 -10.17 42.22 -6.43
N ALA A 426 -10.74 41.05 -6.05
CA ALA A 426 -12.20 40.87 -6.11
C ALA A 426 -12.96 41.26 -4.84
N VAL A 427 -12.27 41.54 -3.71
CA VAL A 427 -12.93 41.89 -2.43
C VAL A 427 -12.92 43.41 -2.13
N ALA A 428 -12.10 44.18 -2.83
CA ALA A 428 -11.99 45.63 -2.59
C ALA A 428 -13.08 46.47 -3.32
N THR A 429 -13.84 45.88 -4.26
CA THR A 429 -14.84 46.62 -5.06
C THR A 429 -16.29 46.40 -4.64
N ALA A 430 -16.54 45.64 -3.55
CA ALA A 430 -17.91 45.41 -3.07
C ALA A 430 -18.29 46.19 -1.77
N VAL A 431 -17.46 47.12 -1.32
CA VAL A 431 -17.71 47.98 -0.15
C VAL A 431 -17.36 49.45 -0.48
N LEU A 432 -17.97 49.98 -1.51
CA LEU A 432 -18.14 51.42 -1.69
C LEU A 432 -19.52 51.69 -2.30
#